data_d2bd820d46a6f82b7be951a4098a81b2
#
_entry.id   d2bd820d46a6f82b7be951a4098a81b2
#
_cell.length_a   1.000
_cell.length_b   1.000
_cell.length_c   1.000
_cell.angle_alpha   90.00
_cell.angle_beta   90.00
_cell.angle_gamma   90.00
#
_symmetry.space_group_name_H-M   'P 1'
#
loop_
_entity.id
_entity.type
_entity.pdbx_description
1 polymer ?
#
loop_
_entity_poly.entity_id
_entity_poly.type
_entity_poly.pdbx_seq_one_letter_code
_entity_poly.pdbx_strand_id
1 'polypeptide(L)'
;MKRAAALGAVLALVAISGGLLAGCTKPRTEPTTPATTAASPTATSGSGTPSPSASPSPTPTAHADFAWGPTGAQWAAALAAAKALPEDQEIGEVMVVALRTPDAKAAAALVTSHHLGGVILMGGSVPGVSRITALTSAVQAVGDARGLPVLIATDEEGGTVSRLSSALPTLPAFMSAGALGDDAQTKALWTTHARQMRGLGINVDFAPDSDVTVGLKDPTIRTRSASSDPALASSAVVAASAGLEAGGVVPVIKHFPGHGSATSNSHVSLAYVSEPLTTLEKRDFAPFKASIAAGAPVVMMGHLVVGEWGSLPASVNPAAYAYLRGPLGFDGVTITDALDMKGVTDIYPPGTVEAKALEAGADVLLMPKNVDVAIAGIRKALASGALTKERLDDAAAMTMLLAQWQTSLTPATGALTSDTAVSAASDVVAAKDCSALVGESVSITGGTSVERARLGAALTGAGVDVMTGAAAATADTSIALLSSDTKGAHADVVVALAGPWALAASDADVYVAAWGHAIPQLNAVARVLTQPGTAHGTWPVKLKLPYAVCE
;
A
#
# COMPACT_ATOMS: atom_id res chain seq x y z
N MET A 1 8.91 50.92 -14.71
CA MET A 1 7.70 51.78 -14.68
C MET A 1 6.66 51.11 -13.80
N LYS A 2 6.25 51.85 -12.80
CA LYS A 2 5.34 51.50 -11.71
C LYS A 2 3.90 51.25 -12.21
N ARG A 3 3.20 50.29 -11.58
CA ARG A 3 1.86 50.51 -11.03
C ARG A 3 1.44 49.37 -10.12
N ALA A 4 1.22 49.73 -8.87
CA ALA A 4 0.55 48.96 -7.82
C ALA A 4 -0.92 49.34 -7.77
N ALA A 5 -1.78 48.46 -7.30
CA ALA A 5 -3.08 48.73 -6.65
C ALA A 5 -3.75 47.37 -6.39
N ALA A 6 -4.53 47.10 -5.38
CA ALA A 6 -4.76 47.61 -4.03
C ALA A 6 -5.64 46.53 -3.35
N LEU A 7 -5.51 46.41 -2.04
CA LEU A 7 -6.32 45.58 -1.14
C LEU A 7 -7.82 45.92 -1.18
N GLY A 8 -8.65 44.88 -0.94
CA GLY A 8 -10.03 45.04 -0.51
C GLY A 8 -10.40 43.96 0.51
N ALA A 9 -10.28 44.27 1.80
CA ALA A 9 -10.78 43.46 2.91
C ALA A 9 -12.26 43.75 3.13
N VAL A 10 -13.08 42.71 3.29
CA VAL A 10 -14.46 42.85 3.80
C VAL A 10 -14.55 42.05 5.09
N LEU A 11 -14.63 42.77 6.21
CA LEU A 11 -15.08 42.29 7.51
C LEU A 11 -16.61 42.23 7.50
N ALA A 12 -17.18 41.08 7.89
CA ALA A 12 -18.56 40.98 8.31
C ALA A 12 -18.62 40.60 9.80
N LEU A 13 -19.00 41.56 10.64
CA LEU A 13 -19.46 41.35 12.01
C LEU A 13 -20.85 40.70 11.99
N VAL A 14 -21.05 39.65 12.79
CA VAL A 14 -22.39 39.23 13.22
C VAL A 14 -22.42 39.20 14.75
N ALA A 15 -23.38 39.91 15.27
CA ALA A 15 -23.62 40.20 16.68
C ALA A 15 -24.25 39.01 17.39
N ILE A 16 -23.85 38.83 18.65
CA ILE A 16 -24.38 37.93 19.65
C ILE A 16 -25.65 38.54 20.25
N SER A 17 -26.76 37.82 20.26
CA SER A 17 -27.89 38.10 21.12
C SER A 17 -28.12 36.92 22.08
N GLY A 18 -27.98 37.21 23.36
CA GLY A 18 -28.21 36.27 24.46
C GLY A 18 -29.69 36.10 24.76
N GLY A 19 -30.01 34.91 25.27
CA GLY A 19 -31.30 34.59 25.85
C GLY A 19 -31.12 33.69 27.06
N LEU A 20 -31.23 34.28 28.25
CA LEU A 20 -31.37 33.52 29.51
C LEU A 20 -32.77 32.92 29.57
N LEU A 21 -32.85 31.63 29.99
CA LEU A 21 -34.00 31.10 30.68
C LEU A 21 -33.54 30.15 31.78
N ALA A 22 -33.95 30.52 32.99
CA ALA A 22 -33.75 29.79 34.23
C ALA A 22 -34.87 28.73 34.42
N GLY A 23 -34.54 27.66 35.16
CA GLY A 23 -35.61 27.03 35.90
C GLY A 23 -35.53 25.54 36.11
N CYS A 24 -35.38 25.21 37.39
CA CYS A 24 -35.92 24.07 38.13
C CYS A 24 -35.07 22.81 38.31
N THR A 25 -34.38 22.82 39.43
CA THR A 25 -33.90 21.65 40.19
C THR A 25 -35.05 20.83 40.77
N LYS A 26 -34.97 19.50 40.71
CA LYS A 26 -35.58 18.57 41.69
C LYS A 26 -34.62 17.42 41.99
N PRO A 27 -34.47 17.03 43.26
CA PRO A 27 -33.51 16.02 43.67
C PRO A 27 -34.11 14.61 43.53
N ARG A 28 -33.26 13.65 43.16
CA ARG A 28 -33.60 12.23 43.12
C ARG A 28 -32.91 11.51 44.26
N THR A 29 -33.74 10.87 45.08
CA THR A 29 -33.44 10.04 46.26
C THR A 29 -32.66 8.77 45.89
N GLU A 30 -31.62 8.48 46.66
CA GLU A 30 -30.92 7.20 46.69
C GLU A 30 -31.75 6.13 47.46
N PRO A 31 -31.65 4.85 47.08
CA PRO A 31 -32.12 3.76 47.95
C PRO A 31 -30.95 3.17 48.75
N THR A 32 -31.16 3.13 50.06
CA THR A 32 -30.33 2.49 51.08
C THR A 32 -30.34 0.97 50.98
N THR A 33 -29.15 0.36 51.09
CA THR A 33 -28.94 -1.08 51.29
C THR A 33 -28.97 -1.44 52.79
N PRO A 34 -29.52 -2.59 53.20
CA PRO A 34 -29.43 -3.05 54.58
C PRO A 34 -28.17 -3.90 54.82
N ALA A 35 -27.52 -3.63 55.92
CA ALA A 35 -26.39 -4.38 56.44
C ALA A 35 -26.83 -5.73 57.02
N THR A 36 -26.09 -6.79 56.69
CA THR A 36 -26.21 -8.08 57.36
C THR A 36 -24.92 -8.39 58.10
N THR A 37 -25.03 -8.56 59.39
CA THR A 37 -24.02 -8.95 60.36
C THR A 37 -23.54 -10.38 60.12
N ALA A 38 -22.22 -10.60 60.11
CA ALA A 38 -21.62 -11.94 60.15
C ALA A 38 -20.74 -12.06 61.44
N ALA A 39 -20.94 -13.15 62.12
CA ALA A 39 -20.26 -13.52 63.34
C ALA A 39 -18.87 -14.11 63.05
N SER A 40 -17.92 -13.78 63.93
CA SER A 40 -16.59 -14.42 64.02
C SER A 40 -16.64 -15.79 64.70
N PRO A 41 -15.83 -16.74 64.30
CA PRO A 41 -15.38 -17.79 65.20
C PRO A 41 -13.89 -17.71 65.52
N THR A 42 -13.61 -18.09 66.69
CA THR A 42 -12.44 -18.12 67.51
C THR A 42 -11.26 -18.88 66.91
N ALA A 43 -10.05 -18.37 67.15
CA ALA A 43 -8.76 -18.97 66.82
C ALA A 43 -8.44 -20.17 67.73
N THR A 44 -7.87 -21.22 67.10
CA THR A 44 -7.10 -22.26 67.80
C THR A 44 -5.71 -22.36 67.14
N SER A 45 -4.68 -22.14 67.96
CA SER A 45 -3.29 -22.20 67.61
C SER A 45 -2.81 -23.65 67.38
N GLY A 46 -2.12 -23.87 66.27
CA GLY A 46 -1.34 -25.09 65.99
C GLY A 46 -0.10 -24.72 65.21
N SER A 47 1.04 -24.84 65.86
CA SER A 47 2.38 -24.61 65.33
C SER A 47 2.81 -25.73 64.39
N GLY A 48 3.33 -25.35 63.21
CA GLY A 48 4.00 -26.27 62.31
C GLY A 48 4.33 -25.56 61.00
N THR A 49 5.54 -24.99 60.95
CA THR A 49 6.09 -24.36 59.71
C THR A 49 6.68 -25.44 58.79
N PRO A 50 6.15 -25.65 57.61
CA PRO A 50 6.96 -26.14 56.51
C PRO A 50 7.40 -24.97 55.64
N SER A 51 8.74 -24.92 55.37
CA SER A 51 9.39 -24.03 54.42
C SER A 51 8.65 -24.09 53.06
N PRO A 52 8.32 -22.94 52.41
CA PRO A 52 7.73 -22.98 51.10
C PRO A 52 8.75 -23.50 50.08
N SER A 53 8.50 -24.69 49.58
CA SER A 53 9.10 -25.17 48.34
C SER A 53 8.81 -24.15 47.27
N ALA A 54 9.84 -23.59 46.62
CA ALA A 54 9.68 -22.68 45.49
C ALA A 54 8.84 -23.38 44.41
N SER A 55 7.65 -22.86 44.14
CA SER A 55 6.87 -23.22 42.96
C SER A 55 7.75 -22.95 41.74
N PRO A 56 7.86 -23.88 40.78
CA PRO A 56 8.54 -23.56 39.54
C PRO A 56 7.86 -22.37 38.91
N SER A 57 8.64 -21.33 38.54
CA SER A 57 8.17 -20.24 37.68
C SER A 57 7.41 -20.84 36.51
N PRO A 58 6.23 -20.31 36.15
CA PRO A 58 5.53 -20.79 34.98
C PRO A 58 6.47 -20.67 33.78
N THR A 59 6.73 -21.79 33.12
CA THR A 59 7.40 -21.80 31.82
C THR A 59 6.60 -20.88 30.90
N PRO A 60 7.22 -19.90 30.23
CA PRO A 60 6.50 -19.03 29.31
C PRO A 60 5.75 -19.91 28.30
N THR A 61 4.47 -19.69 28.16
CA THR A 61 3.67 -20.40 27.14
C THR A 61 4.31 -20.08 25.80
N ALA A 62 4.86 -21.11 25.11
CA ALA A 62 5.52 -20.91 23.82
C ALA A 62 4.50 -20.30 22.84
N HIS A 63 4.86 -19.22 22.17
CA HIS A 63 4.05 -18.66 21.09
C HIS A 63 3.91 -19.70 19.99
N ALA A 64 2.73 -19.83 19.38
CA ALA A 64 2.54 -20.68 18.21
C ALA A 64 3.38 -20.17 17.02
N ASP A 65 3.64 -21.04 16.05
CA ASP A 65 4.26 -20.60 14.80
C ASP A 65 3.32 -19.66 14.04
N PHE A 66 3.88 -18.67 13.35
CA PHE A 66 3.13 -17.69 12.58
C PHE A 66 2.71 -18.26 11.22
N ALA A 67 1.53 -17.89 10.74
CA ALA A 67 1.02 -18.31 9.44
C ALA A 67 1.92 -17.89 8.28
N TRP A 68 2.67 -16.80 8.42
CA TRP A 68 3.60 -16.27 7.42
C TRP A 68 5.04 -16.82 7.50
N GLY A 69 5.31 -17.79 8.39
CA GLY A 69 6.52 -18.60 8.37
C GLY A 69 7.40 -18.61 9.60
N PRO A 70 7.61 -17.53 10.38
CA PRO A 70 8.43 -17.56 11.59
C PRO A 70 7.87 -18.51 12.66
N THR A 71 8.78 -19.12 13.42
CA THR A 71 8.40 -19.99 14.53
C THR A 71 8.23 -19.23 15.83
N GLY A 72 7.48 -19.80 16.78
CA GLY A 72 7.36 -19.26 18.13
C GLY A 72 8.71 -19.13 18.86
N ALA A 73 9.70 -19.98 18.52
CA ALA A 73 11.05 -19.87 19.04
C ALA A 73 11.80 -18.64 18.48
N GLN A 74 11.63 -18.32 17.19
CA GLN A 74 12.19 -17.12 16.57
C GLN A 74 11.55 -15.85 17.16
N TRP A 75 10.24 -15.87 17.39
CA TRP A 75 9.54 -14.80 18.12
C TRP A 75 10.12 -14.58 19.52
N ALA A 76 10.28 -15.65 20.31
CA ALA A 76 10.83 -15.53 21.66
C ALA A 76 12.26 -14.96 21.66
N ALA A 77 13.07 -15.31 20.66
CA ALA A 77 14.40 -14.76 20.49
C ALA A 77 14.36 -13.27 20.10
N ALA A 78 13.48 -12.89 19.17
CA ALA A 78 13.30 -11.49 18.75
C ALA A 78 12.80 -10.63 19.92
N LEU A 79 11.84 -11.12 20.72
CA LEU A 79 11.35 -10.42 21.91
C LEU A 79 12.43 -10.25 22.99
N ALA A 80 13.25 -11.28 23.20
CA ALA A 80 14.37 -11.18 24.13
C ALA A 80 15.41 -10.15 23.64
N ALA A 81 15.68 -10.10 22.34
CA ALA A 81 16.59 -9.13 21.75
C ALA A 81 16.03 -7.70 21.81
N ALA A 82 14.73 -7.50 21.52
CA ALA A 82 14.08 -6.20 21.63
C ALA A 82 14.18 -5.66 23.08
N LYS A 83 13.84 -6.47 24.07
CA LYS A 83 13.94 -6.12 25.50
C LYS A 83 15.36 -5.79 25.98
N ALA A 84 16.37 -6.26 25.27
CA ALA A 84 17.77 -5.99 25.59
C ALA A 84 18.28 -4.68 24.97
N LEU A 85 17.54 -4.07 24.04
CA LEU A 85 17.93 -2.80 23.45
C LEU A 85 17.80 -1.65 24.45
N PRO A 86 18.71 -0.65 24.41
CA PRO A 86 18.45 0.65 25.00
C PRO A 86 17.16 1.26 24.45
N GLU A 87 16.37 1.95 25.27
CA GLU A 87 15.05 2.50 24.91
C GLU A 87 15.07 3.29 23.58
N ASP A 88 16.08 4.14 23.35
CA ASP A 88 16.18 4.93 22.13
C ASP A 88 16.43 4.07 20.88
N GLN A 89 17.18 2.98 21.01
CA GLN A 89 17.41 2.05 19.91
C GLN A 89 16.16 1.23 19.62
N GLU A 90 15.44 0.83 20.64
CA GLU A 90 14.18 0.12 20.50
C GLU A 90 13.11 0.99 19.85
N ILE A 91 13.00 2.28 20.22
CA ILE A 91 12.12 3.25 19.57
C ILE A 91 12.53 3.45 18.09
N GLY A 92 13.82 3.48 17.79
CA GLY A 92 14.30 3.58 16.41
C GLY A 92 13.96 2.35 15.56
N GLU A 93 14.01 1.16 16.17
CA GLU A 93 13.75 -0.11 15.49
C GLU A 93 12.34 -0.22 14.92
N VAL A 94 11.35 0.43 15.52
CA VAL A 94 9.96 0.43 15.01
C VAL A 94 9.71 1.46 13.89
N MET A 95 10.75 2.12 13.35
CA MET A 95 10.60 3.17 12.35
C MET A 95 11.16 2.78 10.98
N VAL A 96 10.39 3.05 9.92
CA VAL A 96 10.83 3.05 8.52
C VAL A 96 10.82 4.48 7.99
N VAL A 97 12.00 5.04 7.71
CA VAL A 97 12.19 6.47 7.43
C VAL A 97 12.48 6.73 5.95
N ALA A 98 11.90 7.80 5.40
CA ALA A 98 12.05 8.13 3.99
C ALA A 98 13.45 8.68 3.67
N LEU A 99 14.12 8.05 2.71
CA LEU A 99 15.31 8.57 2.05
C LEU A 99 14.89 9.31 0.76
N ARG A 100 15.22 10.60 0.68
CA ARG A 100 14.83 11.46 -0.45
C ARG A 100 16.01 11.90 -1.31
N THR A 101 17.23 11.50 -0.92
CA THR A 101 18.48 11.81 -1.66
C THR A 101 19.30 10.53 -1.83
N PRO A 102 20.12 10.42 -2.89
CA PRO A 102 20.94 9.24 -3.13
C PRO A 102 22.30 9.29 -2.38
N ASP A 103 22.35 9.94 -1.23
CA ASP A 103 23.56 10.06 -0.40
C ASP A 103 23.70 8.83 0.52
N ALA A 104 24.48 7.86 0.07
CA ALA A 104 24.73 6.61 0.78
C ALA A 104 25.35 6.82 2.17
N LYS A 105 26.26 7.81 2.33
CA LYS A 105 26.88 8.11 3.62
C LYS A 105 25.90 8.73 4.59
N ALA A 106 25.08 9.67 4.14
CA ALA A 106 24.04 10.28 4.97
C ALA A 106 22.97 9.25 5.38
N ALA A 107 22.57 8.35 4.46
CA ALA A 107 21.64 7.28 4.77
C ALA A 107 22.17 6.32 5.84
N ALA A 108 23.41 5.83 5.69
CA ALA A 108 24.04 4.98 6.69
C ALA A 108 24.17 5.69 8.06
N ALA A 109 24.55 6.98 8.06
CA ALA A 109 24.63 7.77 9.29
C ALA A 109 23.25 7.93 9.96
N LEU A 110 22.18 8.17 9.19
CA LEU A 110 20.81 8.28 9.69
C LEU A 110 20.35 6.96 10.36
N VAL A 111 20.55 5.83 9.69
CA VAL A 111 20.21 4.51 10.25
C VAL A 111 21.01 4.21 11.50
N THR A 112 22.30 4.52 11.51
CA THR A 112 23.18 4.31 12.68
C THR A 112 22.79 5.19 13.87
N SER A 113 22.58 6.50 13.64
CA SER A 113 22.34 7.46 14.73
C SER A 113 21.02 7.25 15.45
N HIS A 114 19.99 6.73 14.75
CA HIS A 114 18.66 6.50 15.30
C HIS A 114 18.31 5.02 15.46
N HIS A 115 19.25 4.12 15.12
CA HIS A 115 19.03 2.66 15.18
C HIS A 115 17.76 2.21 14.43
N LEU A 116 17.54 2.76 13.21
CA LEU A 116 16.30 2.55 12.47
C LEU A 116 16.11 1.10 12.05
N GLY A 117 14.89 0.57 12.19
CA GLY A 117 14.49 -0.75 11.70
C GLY A 117 14.45 -0.80 10.18
N GLY A 118 14.15 0.34 9.52
CA GLY A 118 14.10 0.38 8.06
C GLY A 118 14.16 1.76 7.44
N VAL A 119 14.26 1.75 6.10
CA VAL A 119 14.18 2.95 5.25
C VAL A 119 13.29 2.68 4.05
N ILE A 120 12.64 3.72 3.52
CA ILE A 120 11.92 3.68 2.24
C ILE A 120 12.60 4.61 1.24
N LEU A 121 12.80 4.12 0.01
CA LEU A 121 13.38 4.89 -1.08
C LEU A 121 12.31 5.74 -1.77
N MET A 122 12.48 7.06 -1.76
CA MET A 122 11.50 8.03 -2.28
C MET A 122 12.13 9.08 -3.18
N GLY A 123 11.45 9.42 -4.29
CA GLY A 123 11.79 10.55 -5.14
C GLY A 123 13.25 10.57 -5.59
N GLY A 124 14.02 11.57 -5.17
CA GLY A 124 15.40 11.74 -5.57
C GLY A 124 16.42 10.69 -5.09
N SER A 125 16.01 9.74 -4.22
CA SER A 125 16.89 8.64 -3.78
C SER A 125 17.02 7.52 -4.82
N VAL A 126 16.23 7.56 -5.91
CA VAL A 126 16.16 6.51 -6.95
C VAL A 126 16.61 7.00 -8.34
N PRO A 127 17.81 7.55 -8.52
CA PRO A 127 18.24 8.16 -9.78
C PRO A 127 18.89 7.19 -10.77
N GLY A 128 18.79 5.88 -10.59
CA GLY A 128 19.34 4.81 -11.45
C GLY A 128 20.13 3.76 -10.69
N VAL A 129 20.37 2.62 -11.34
CA VAL A 129 20.92 1.37 -10.78
C VAL A 129 22.10 1.59 -9.83
N SER A 130 23.20 2.18 -10.33
CA SER A 130 24.46 2.29 -9.56
C SER A 130 24.31 3.06 -8.24
N ARG A 131 23.48 4.12 -8.24
CA ARG A 131 23.27 4.94 -7.04
C ARG A 131 22.33 4.28 -6.06
N ILE A 132 21.29 3.61 -6.55
CA ILE A 132 20.40 2.81 -5.69
C ILE A 132 21.21 1.71 -5.02
N THR A 133 22.00 0.93 -5.77
CA THR A 133 22.82 -0.15 -5.21
C THR A 133 23.84 0.36 -4.19
N ALA A 134 24.49 1.49 -4.43
CA ALA A 134 25.41 2.09 -3.47
C ALA A 134 24.69 2.51 -2.18
N LEU A 135 23.50 3.09 -2.31
CA LEU A 135 22.67 3.52 -1.18
C LEU A 135 22.22 2.32 -0.33
N THR A 136 21.62 1.31 -0.97
CA THR A 136 21.10 0.10 -0.29
C THR A 136 22.23 -0.70 0.35
N SER A 137 23.39 -0.83 -0.33
CA SER A 137 24.57 -1.51 0.24
C SER A 137 25.10 -0.79 1.46
N ALA A 138 25.14 0.55 1.46
CA ALA A 138 25.61 1.31 2.61
C ALA A 138 24.64 1.19 3.81
N VAL A 139 23.34 1.16 3.56
CA VAL A 139 22.32 0.93 4.60
C VAL A 139 22.42 -0.50 5.14
N GLN A 140 22.54 -1.50 4.27
CA GLN A 140 22.65 -2.91 4.70
C GLN A 140 23.93 -3.16 5.51
N ALA A 141 25.05 -2.51 5.16
CA ALA A 141 26.29 -2.61 5.93
C ALA A 141 26.15 -2.16 7.40
N VAL A 142 25.22 -1.23 7.68
CA VAL A 142 24.87 -0.86 9.08
C VAL A 142 24.15 -2.03 9.77
N GLY A 143 23.25 -2.69 9.07
CA GLY A 143 22.55 -3.89 9.55
C GLY A 143 23.54 -5.02 9.87
N ASP A 144 24.45 -5.29 8.95
CA ASP A 144 25.49 -6.33 9.13
C ASP A 144 26.37 -6.04 10.35
N ALA A 145 26.77 -4.77 10.53
CA ALA A 145 27.60 -4.34 11.65
C ALA A 145 26.91 -4.48 13.01
N ARG A 146 25.59 -4.31 13.08
CA ARG A 146 24.80 -4.48 14.32
C ARG A 146 24.22 -5.88 14.52
N GLY A 147 24.41 -6.78 13.53
CA GLY A 147 23.87 -8.14 13.55
C GLY A 147 22.36 -8.22 13.36
N LEU A 148 21.72 -7.15 12.86
CA LEU A 148 20.29 -7.08 12.59
C LEU A 148 20.07 -6.44 11.22
N PRO A 149 19.49 -7.15 10.24
CA PRO A 149 19.22 -6.63 8.91
C PRO A 149 18.32 -5.40 8.94
N VAL A 150 18.48 -4.49 7.95
CA VAL A 150 17.64 -3.30 7.79
C VAL A 150 16.58 -3.59 6.73
N LEU A 151 15.31 -3.21 7.00
CA LEU A 151 14.25 -3.21 6.01
C LEU A 151 14.51 -2.08 5.01
N ILE A 152 14.65 -2.40 3.72
CA ILE A 152 14.86 -1.43 2.64
C ILE A 152 13.67 -1.54 1.70
N ALA A 153 12.77 -0.57 1.82
CA ALA A 153 11.47 -0.58 1.17
C ALA A 153 11.36 0.39 -0.01
N THR A 154 10.36 0.17 -0.85
CA THR A 154 9.89 1.10 -1.88
C THR A 154 8.39 0.91 -2.13
N ASP A 155 7.75 1.82 -2.88
CA ASP A 155 6.44 1.64 -3.50
C ASP A 155 6.63 1.32 -4.98
N GLU A 156 6.55 0.07 -5.37
CA GLU A 156 6.67 -0.36 -6.77
C GLU A 156 5.42 -1.18 -7.16
N GLU A 157 4.28 -0.48 -7.25
CA GLU A 157 2.97 -1.07 -7.57
C GLU A 157 2.75 -1.29 -9.07
N GLY A 158 3.56 -0.63 -9.88
CA GLY A 158 3.34 -0.48 -11.32
C GLY A 158 2.46 0.73 -11.69
N GLY A 159 2.26 0.95 -12.98
CA GLY A 159 1.46 2.05 -13.50
C GLY A 159 1.94 3.42 -13.00
N THR A 160 1.04 4.13 -12.30
CA THR A 160 1.31 5.48 -11.77
C THR A 160 2.16 5.49 -10.50
N VAL A 161 2.29 4.37 -9.81
CA VAL A 161 3.09 4.22 -8.60
C VAL A 161 4.28 3.29 -8.88
N SER A 162 5.27 3.84 -9.57
CA SER A 162 6.54 3.17 -9.89
C SER A 162 7.69 4.09 -9.52
N ARG A 163 8.43 3.72 -8.46
CA ARG A 163 9.58 4.51 -7.97
C ARG A 163 10.87 4.12 -8.67
N LEU A 164 10.93 2.90 -9.23
CA LEU A 164 12.14 2.33 -9.81
C LEU A 164 12.25 2.50 -11.33
N SER A 165 11.37 3.27 -11.96
CA SER A 165 11.32 3.47 -13.43
C SER A 165 12.60 4.00 -14.06
N SER A 166 13.52 4.58 -13.25
CA SER A 166 14.87 4.98 -13.69
C SER A 166 15.88 3.83 -13.74
N ALA A 167 15.55 2.67 -13.15
CA ALA A 167 16.44 1.53 -12.97
C ALA A 167 15.88 0.22 -13.50
N LEU A 168 14.56 0.04 -13.47
CA LEU A 168 13.87 -1.17 -13.89
C LEU A 168 12.77 -0.86 -14.93
N PRO A 169 12.36 -1.82 -15.76
CA PRO A 169 11.15 -1.70 -16.55
C PRO A 169 9.95 -1.44 -15.65
N THR A 170 9.08 -0.51 -16.04
CA THR A 170 7.87 -0.21 -15.27
C THR A 170 6.83 -1.29 -15.49
N LEU A 171 6.32 -1.88 -14.41
CA LEU A 171 5.17 -2.78 -14.43
C LEU A 171 3.92 -2.05 -14.98
N PRO A 172 3.00 -2.74 -15.67
CA PRO A 172 1.68 -2.18 -15.96
C PRO A 172 0.94 -1.84 -14.66
N ALA A 173 -0.08 -0.99 -14.73
CA ALA A 173 -0.95 -0.75 -13.58
C ALA A 173 -1.53 -2.08 -13.08
N PHE A 174 -1.71 -2.23 -11.77
CA PHE A 174 -2.09 -3.51 -11.18
C PHE A 174 -3.46 -4.02 -11.66
N MET A 175 -4.31 -3.14 -12.20
CA MET A 175 -5.55 -3.52 -12.88
C MET A 175 -5.33 -4.48 -14.06
N SER A 176 -4.14 -4.51 -14.65
CA SER A 176 -3.74 -5.49 -15.66
C SER A 176 -3.79 -6.93 -15.16
N ALA A 177 -3.48 -7.18 -13.89
CA ALA A 177 -3.54 -8.51 -13.29
C ALA A 177 -4.99 -9.01 -13.20
N GLY A 178 -5.93 -8.12 -12.82
CA GLY A 178 -7.36 -8.43 -12.88
C GLY A 178 -7.88 -8.65 -14.30
N ALA A 179 -7.37 -7.87 -15.26
CA ALA A 179 -7.73 -8.05 -16.68
C ALA A 179 -7.19 -9.36 -17.25
N LEU A 180 -5.96 -9.72 -16.90
CA LEU A 180 -5.32 -10.98 -17.30
C LEU A 180 -6.05 -12.21 -16.76
N GLY A 181 -6.53 -12.17 -15.52
CA GLY A 181 -7.25 -13.28 -14.88
C GLY A 181 -6.44 -14.58 -14.77
N ASP A 182 -5.11 -14.49 -14.87
CA ASP A 182 -4.17 -15.64 -14.82
C ASP A 182 -3.17 -15.43 -13.67
N ASP A 183 -3.40 -16.17 -12.59
CA ASP A 183 -2.59 -16.10 -11.37
C ASP A 183 -1.15 -16.56 -11.61
N ALA A 184 -0.94 -17.54 -12.50
CA ALA A 184 0.40 -18.06 -12.78
C ALA A 184 1.25 -17.03 -13.53
N GLN A 185 0.69 -16.35 -14.52
CA GLN A 185 1.35 -15.28 -15.26
C GLN A 185 1.56 -14.04 -14.37
N THR A 186 0.57 -13.67 -13.56
CA THR A 186 0.69 -12.59 -12.57
C THR A 186 1.85 -12.89 -11.62
N LYS A 187 1.88 -14.06 -10.99
CA LYS A 187 2.98 -14.50 -10.12
C LYS A 187 4.33 -14.45 -10.84
N ALA A 188 4.42 -14.94 -12.08
CA ALA A 188 5.67 -14.99 -12.83
C ALA A 188 6.21 -13.59 -13.16
N LEU A 189 5.33 -12.63 -13.52
CA LEU A 189 5.70 -11.23 -13.75
C LEU A 189 6.24 -10.58 -12.48
N TRP A 190 5.51 -10.71 -11.37
CA TRP A 190 5.91 -10.16 -10.07
C TRP A 190 7.19 -10.81 -9.51
N THR A 191 7.39 -12.13 -9.73
CA THR A 191 8.64 -12.81 -9.38
C THR A 191 9.83 -12.21 -10.16
N THR A 192 9.64 -11.96 -11.45
CA THR A 192 10.68 -11.36 -12.29
C THR A 192 11.06 -9.98 -11.78
N HIS A 193 10.07 -9.13 -11.49
CA HIS A 193 10.28 -7.77 -11.00
C HIS A 193 10.92 -7.76 -9.60
N ALA A 194 10.45 -8.60 -8.69
CA ALA A 194 11.00 -8.74 -7.35
C ALA A 194 12.47 -9.19 -7.35
N ARG A 195 12.85 -10.12 -8.24
CA ARG A 195 14.27 -10.51 -8.44
C ARG A 195 15.14 -9.32 -8.87
N GLN A 196 14.62 -8.45 -9.72
CA GLN A 196 15.32 -7.24 -10.14
C GLN A 196 15.45 -6.25 -8.98
N MET A 197 14.40 -6.06 -8.20
CA MET A 197 14.40 -5.23 -6.98
C MET A 197 15.41 -5.77 -5.95
N ARG A 198 15.41 -7.09 -5.73
CA ARG A 198 16.36 -7.75 -4.83
C ARG A 198 17.81 -7.53 -5.29
N GLY A 199 18.05 -7.55 -6.59
CA GLY A 199 19.35 -7.21 -7.21
C GLY A 199 19.80 -5.76 -6.97
N LEU A 200 18.87 -4.85 -6.70
CA LEU A 200 19.15 -3.47 -6.27
C LEU A 200 19.31 -3.34 -4.75
N GLY A 201 19.16 -4.44 -3.98
CA GLY A 201 19.25 -4.44 -2.52
C GLY A 201 17.95 -4.04 -1.80
N ILE A 202 16.82 -3.96 -2.52
CA ILE A 202 15.49 -3.72 -1.95
C ILE A 202 14.94 -5.05 -1.47
N ASN A 203 14.38 -5.10 -0.26
CA ASN A 203 13.90 -6.31 0.38
C ASN A 203 12.43 -6.26 0.85
N VAL A 204 11.78 -5.10 0.74
CA VAL A 204 10.35 -4.91 1.04
C VAL A 204 9.71 -4.09 -0.09
N ASP A 205 8.52 -4.47 -0.52
CA ASP A 205 7.71 -3.65 -1.43
C ASP A 205 6.35 -3.35 -0.79
N PHE A 206 5.99 -2.06 -0.74
CA PHE A 206 4.65 -1.66 -0.32
C PHE A 206 3.66 -1.89 -1.47
N ALA A 207 3.54 -3.14 -1.85
CA ALA A 207 2.69 -3.73 -2.88
C ALA A 207 2.37 -5.20 -2.52
N PRO A 208 1.31 -5.79 -3.07
CA PRO A 208 0.33 -5.19 -3.99
C PRO A 208 -0.73 -4.35 -3.28
N ASP A 209 -1.37 -3.48 -4.07
CA ASP A 209 -2.58 -2.76 -3.64
C ASP A 209 -3.74 -3.75 -3.52
N SER A 210 -4.29 -3.90 -2.32
CA SER A 210 -5.37 -4.87 -2.00
C SER A 210 -6.75 -4.22 -1.91
N ASP A 211 -6.86 -2.97 -2.36
CA ASP A 211 -8.10 -2.23 -2.40
C ASP A 211 -9.01 -2.71 -3.55
N VAL A 212 -10.32 -2.64 -3.35
CA VAL A 212 -11.33 -2.92 -4.38
C VAL A 212 -11.92 -1.61 -4.88
N THR A 213 -11.61 -1.21 -6.12
CA THR A 213 -12.03 0.09 -6.64
C THR A 213 -13.53 0.20 -6.88
N VAL A 214 -14.10 1.40 -6.64
CA VAL A 214 -15.46 1.77 -7.05
C VAL A 214 -15.46 2.59 -8.36
N GLY A 215 -14.39 2.52 -9.13
CA GLY A 215 -14.23 3.20 -10.42
C GLY A 215 -13.97 4.69 -10.26
N LEU A 216 -14.61 5.53 -11.10
CA LEU A 216 -14.37 6.98 -11.12
C LEU A 216 -14.78 7.72 -9.83
N LYS A 217 -15.55 7.07 -8.94
CA LYS A 217 -15.90 7.64 -7.63
C LYS A 217 -14.75 7.55 -6.64
N ASP A 218 -13.79 6.66 -6.89
CA ASP A 218 -12.56 6.52 -6.14
C ASP A 218 -11.53 7.52 -6.69
N PRO A 219 -11.12 8.54 -5.91
CA PRO A 219 -10.18 9.55 -6.40
C PRO A 219 -8.71 9.12 -6.30
N THR A 220 -8.41 7.99 -5.64
CA THR A 220 -7.05 7.65 -5.19
C THR A 220 -6.52 6.34 -5.74
N ILE A 221 -7.30 5.28 -5.69
CA ILE A 221 -6.86 3.92 -6.01
C ILE A 221 -7.02 3.63 -7.50
N ARG A 222 -8.24 3.64 -8.04
CA ARG A 222 -8.50 3.42 -9.46
C ARG A 222 -7.76 2.21 -10.03
N THR A 223 -6.81 2.43 -10.96
CA THR A 223 -6.04 1.37 -11.64
C THR A 223 -4.93 0.77 -10.77
N ARG A 224 -4.69 1.29 -9.56
CA ARG A 224 -3.86 0.64 -8.55
C ARG A 224 -4.53 -0.61 -7.99
N SER A 225 -5.86 -0.66 -7.95
CA SER A 225 -6.65 -1.88 -7.67
C SER A 225 -6.65 -2.83 -8.87
N ALA A 226 -6.57 -4.13 -8.60
CA ALA A 226 -6.69 -5.14 -9.65
C ALA A 226 -8.10 -5.18 -10.28
N SER A 227 -9.16 -4.92 -9.50
CA SER A 227 -10.54 -5.06 -9.99
C SER A 227 -11.56 -4.33 -9.12
N SER A 228 -12.75 -4.12 -9.69
CA SER A 228 -13.98 -3.81 -8.92
C SER A 228 -14.72 -5.07 -8.45
N ASP A 229 -14.29 -6.25 -8.89
CA ASP A 229 -14.78 -7.53 -8.41
C ASP A 229 -13.87 -8.03 -7.28
N PRO A 230 -14.40 -8.28 -6.07
CA PRO A 230 -13.59 -8.70 -4.92
C PRO A 230 -12.89 -10.04 -5.12
N ALA A 231 -13.46 -10.96 -5.90
CA ALA A 231 -12.85 -12.27 -6.14
C ALA A 231 -11.64 -12.15 -7.07
N LEU A 232 -11.77 -11.40 -8.18
CA LEU A 232 -10.64 -11.11 -9.08
C LEU A 232 -9.54 -10.33 -8.36
N ALA A 233 -9.90 -9.32 -7.56
CA ALA A 233 -8.94 -8.57 -6.76
C ALA A 233 -8.19 -9.49 -5.78
N SER A 234 -8.91 -10.38 -5.10
CA SER A 234 -8.32 -11.34 -4.15
C SER A 234 -7.31 -12.28 -4.82
N SER A 235 -7.68 -12.86 -5.97
CA SER A 235 -6.80 -13.77 -6.72
C SER A 235 -5.53 -13.08 -7.18
N ALA A 236 -5.66 -11.89 -7.79
CA ALA A 236 -4.53 -11.09 -8.26
C ALA A 236 -3.57 -10.68 -7.14
N VAL A 237 -4.11 -10.25 -5.97
CA VAL A 237 -3.32 -9.86 -4.80
C VAL A 237 -2.53 -11.03 -4.24
N VAL A 238 -3.16 -12.20 -4.09
CA VAL A 238 -2.47 -13.41 -3.61
C VAL A 238 -1.37 -13.83 -4.59
N ALA A 239 -1.66 -13.82 -5.90
CA ALA A 239 -0.68 -14.19 -6.92
C ALA A 239 0.52 -13.23 -6.96
N ALA A 240 0.28 -11.90 -6.89
CA ALA A 240 1.33 -10.90 -6.86
C ALA A 240 2.19 -10.99 -5.59
N SER A 241 1.57 -11.16 -4.41
CA SER A 241 2.26 -11.38 -3.13
C SER A 241 3.17 -12.60 -3.18
N ALA A 242 2.64 -13.73 -3.66
CA ALA A 242 3.43 -14.96 -3.86
C ALA A 242 4.56 -14.78 -4.90
N GLY A 243 4.40 -13.86 -5.85
CA GLY A 243 5.43 -13.48 -6.81
C GLY A 243 6.55 -12.67 -6.15
N LEU A 244 6.21 -11.69 -5.31
CA LEU A 244 7.19 -10.89 -4.55
C LEU A 244 8.05 -11.79 -3.64
N GLU A 245 7.43 -12.66 -2.86
CA GLU A 245 8.14 -13.60 -1.98
C GLU A 245 9.05 -14.54 -2.78
N ALA A 246 8.54 -15.12 -3.89
CA ALA A 246 9.34 -15.96 -4.77
C ALA A 246 10.52 -15.22 -5.41
N GLY A 247 10.44 -13.92 -5.54
CA GLY A 247 11.53 -13.05 -5.99
C GLY A 247 12.48 -12.57 -4.88
N GLY A 248 12.20 -12.91 -3.61
CA GLY A 248 13.01 -12.56 -2.45
C GLY A 248 12.67 -11.20 -1.83
N VAL A 249 11.45 -10.67 -2.04
CA VAL A 249 10.97 -9.39 -1.53
C VAL A 249 9.72 -9.61 -0.68
N VAL A 250 9.65 -8.96 0.47
CA VAL A 250 8.49 -9.01 1.37
C VAL A 250 7.34 -8.21 0.76
N PRO A 251 6.16 -8.80 0.52
CA PRO A 251 4.96 -8.07 0.12
C PRO A 251 4.32 -7.35 1.31
N VAL A 252 3.75 -6.18 1.06
CA VAL A 252 2.92 -5.45 2.04
C VAL A 252 1.56 -5.16 1.42
N ILE A 253 0.53 -5.89 1.84
CA ILE A 253 -0.83 -5.68 1.34
C ILE A 253 -1.44 -4.42 1.95
N LYS A 254 -2.10 -3.59 1.12
CA LYS A 254 -2.56 -2.24 1.49
C LYS A 254 -3.84 -1.82 0.76
N HIS A 255 -4.62 -0.91 1.32
CA HIS A 255 -4.54 -0.16 2.58
C HIS A 255 -5.71 -0.58 3.48
N PHE A 256 -5.45 -1.41 4.51
CA PHE A 256 -6.55 -1.87 5.37
C PHE A 256 -7.21 -0.67 6.07
N PRO A 257 -8.54 -0.56 6.11
CA PRO A 257 -9.59 -1.55 5.78
C PRO A 257 -10.12 -1.53 4.32
N GLY A 258 -9.47 -0.87 3.39
CA GLY A 258 -9.89 -0.79 1.99
C GLY A 258 -10.14 0.65 1.55
N HIS A 259 -9.14 1.23 0.84
CA HIS A 259 -9.18 2.62 0.38
C HIS A 259 -10.04 2.80 -0.88
N GLY A 260 -10.26 1.74 -1.66
CA GLY A 260 -10.98 1.82 -2.93
C GLY A 260 -12.44 2.24 -2.80
N SER A 261 -13.01 2.19 -1.59
CA SER A 261 -14.35 2.67 -1.24
C SER A 261 -14.39 4.11 -0.75
N ALA A 262 -13.24 4.72 -0.45
CA ALA A 262 -13.19 6.09 0.04
C ALA A 262 -13.51 7.09 -1.09
N THR A 263 -14.30 8.11 -0.76
CA THR A 263 -14.68 9.18 -1.70
C THR A 263 -13.78 10.42 -1.59
N SER A 264 -12.74 10.37 -0.74
CA SER A 264 -11.76 11.43 -0.53
C SER A 264 -10.34 10.85 -0.49
N ASN A 265 -9.35 11.68 -0.80
CA ASN A 265 -7.95 11.28 -0.88
C ASN A 265 -7.25 11.51 0.47
N SER A 266 -6.78 10.43 1.12
CA SER A 266 -6.08 10.47 2.41
C SER A 266 -4.76 11.26 2.40
N HIS A 267 -4.16 11.48 1.23
CA HIS A 267 -2.96 12.32 1.10
C HIS A 267 -3.24 13.81 1.36
N VAL A 268 -4.47 14.27 1.19
CA VAL A 268 -4.83 15.71 1.28
C VAL A 268 -5.81 16.03 2.39
N SER A 269 -6.54 15.03 2.91
CA SER A 269 -7.51 15.19 3.99
C SER A 269 -7.84 13.84 4.63
N LEU A 270 -8.52 13.83 5.76
CA LEU A 270 -9.05 12.61 6.34
C LEU A 270 -10.05 11.94 5.37
N ALA A 271 -9.85 10.66 5.11
CA ALA A 271 -10.68 9.88 4.20
C ALA A 271 -11.70 9.05 4.98
N TYR A 272 -12.95 9.04 4.49
CA TYR A 272 -14.07 8.34 5.12
C TYR A 272 -14.55 7.24 4.19
N VAL A 273 -14.80 6.08 4.78
CA VAL A 273 -15.52 4.97 4.15
C VAL A 273 -16.93 4.97 4.74
N SER A 274 -17.90 5.28 3.88
CA SER A 274 -19.31 5.48 4.30
C SER A 274 -20.15 4.21 4.26
N GLU A 275 -19.63 3.14 3.64
CA GLU A 275 -20.32 1.86 3.56
C GLU A 275 -20.39 1.17 4.92
N PRO A 276 -21.52 0.47 5.20
CA PRO A 276 -21.64 -0.35 6.41
C PRO A 276 -20.57 -1.45 6.48
N LEU A 277 -20.14 -1.81 7.69
CA LEU A 277 -19.14 -2.85 7.93
C LEU A 277 -19.49 -4.16 7.21
N THR A 278 -20.77 -4.54 7.18
CA THR A 278 -21.26 -5.74 6.47
C THR A 278 -21.04 -5.69 4.95
N THR A 279 -20.93 -4.50 4.36
CA THR A 279 -20.56 -4.31 2.94
C THR A 279 -19.04 -4.42 2.79
N LEU A 280 -18.28 -3.78 3.67
CA LEU A 280 -16.81 -3.84 3.68
C LEU A 280 -16.32 -5.29 3.83
N GLU A 281 -16.93 -6.07 4.73
CA GLU A 281 -16.61 -7.49 4.94
C GLU A 281 -16.73 -8.35 3.69
N LYS A 282 -17.69 -8.03 2.82
CA LYS A 282 -17.96 -8.79 1.58
C LYS A 282 -17.15 -8.31 0.40
N ARG A 283 -16.78 -7.02 0.37
CA ARG A 283 -16.11 -6.38 -0.75
C ARG A 283 -14.66 -6.04 -0.41
N ASP A 284 -14.47 -5.07 0.48
CA ASP A 284 -13.16 -4.45 0.72
C ASP A 284 -12.22 -5.34 1.52
N PHE A 285 -12.75 -6.16 2.44
CA PHE A 285 -11.94 -7.09 3.24
C PHE A 285 -11.65 -8.40 2.52
N ALA A 286 -12.28 -8.67 1.37
CA ALA A 286 -12.11 -9.94 0.67
C ALA A 286 -10.65 -10.20 0.24
N PRO A 287 -9.91 -9.23 -0.38
CA PRO A 287 -8.50 -9.42 -0.72
C PRO A 287 -7.60 -9.59 0.52
N PHE A 288 -7.88 -8.85 1.61
CA PHE A 288 -7.14 -9.01 2.87
C PHE A 288 -7.37 -10.40 3.48
N LYS A 289 -8.62 -10.87 3.54
CA LYS A 289 -8.95 -12.23 4.01
C LYS A 289 -8.23 -13.31 3.22
N ALA A 290 -8.25 -13.19 1.89
CA ALA A 290 -7.58 -14.15 1.00
C ALA A 290 -6.06 -14.15 1.22
N SER A 291 -5.45 -12.97 1.34
CA SER A 291 -4.01 -12.84 1.56
C SER A 291 -3.58 -13.32 2.95
N ILE A 292 -4.35 -13.03 4.00
CA ILE A 292 -4.10 -13.52 5.36
C ILE A 292 -4.18 -15.07 5.37
N ALA A 293 -5.18 -15.64 4.72
CA ALA A 293 -5.31 -17.10 4.58
C ALA A 293 -4.15 -17.72 3.77
N ALA A 294 -3.51 -16.94 2.89
CA ALA A 294 -2.33 -17.36 2.14
C ALA A 294 -1.00 -17.10 2.88
N GLY A 295 -1.04 -16.57 4.12
CA GLY A 295 0.14 -16.30 4.92
C GLY A 295 0.79 -14.93 4.66
N ALA A 296 0.00 -13.88 4.39
CA ALA A 296 0.53 -12.52 4.21
C ALA A 296 1.38 -12.08 5.42
N PRO A 297 2.64 -11.64 5.22
CA PRO A 297 3.53 -11.26 6.31
C PRO A 297 3.24 -9.88 6.90
N VAL A 298 2.77 -8.93 6.08
CA VAL A 298 2.60 -7.53 6.48
C VAL A 298 1.31 -6.94 5.93
N VAL A 299 0.58 -6.22 6.80
CA VAL A 299 -0.60 -5.42 6.44
C VAL A 299 -0.35 -3.95 6.74
N MET A 300 -0.55 -3.07 5.75
CA MET A 300 -0.51 -1.62 5.95
C MET A 300 -1.88 -1.08 6.33
N MET A 301 -1.90 -0.34 7.45
CA MET A 301 -3.09 0.31 8.02
C MET A 301 -3.29 1.69 7.41
N GLY A 302 -4.33 1.87 6.62
CA GLY A 302 -4.64 3.12 5.94
C GLY A 302 -5.16 4.24 6.86
N HIS A 303 -5.06 5.49 6.40
CA HIS A 303 -5.62 6.65 7.11
C HIS A 303 -7.12 6.83 6.77
N LEU A 304 -7.93 5.81 7.08
CA LEU A 304 -9.34 5.68 6.71
C LEU A 304 -10.23 5.57 7.95
N VAL A 305 -11.29 6.35 8.00
CA VAL A 305 -12.30 6.27 9.07
C VAL A 305 -13.44 5.36 8.63
N VAL A 306 -13.70 4.32 9.42
CA VAL A 306 -14.90 3.47 9.34
C VAL A 306 -15.83 3.83 10.48
N GLY A 307 -17.04 4.27 10.16
CA GLY A 307 -17.96 4.85 11.14
C GLY A 307 -18.28 3.94 12.32
N GLU A 308 -18.42 2.63 12.11
CA GLU A 308 -18.67 1.64 13.16
C GLU A 308 -17.51 1.46 14.13
N TRP A 309 -16.30 1.83 13.75
CA TRP A 309 -15.11 1.84 14.63
C TRP A 309 -14.87 3.19 15.30
N GLY A 310 -15.72 4.19 15.04
CA GLY A 310 -15.63 5.54 15.60
C GLY A 310 -15.04 6.56 14.62
N SER A 311 -14.43 7.62 15.14
CA SER A 311 -13.98 8.78 14.36
C SER A 311 -12.47 8.81 14.06
N LEU A 312 -11.71 7.83 14.53
CA LEU A 312 -10.27 7.77 14.30
C LEU A 312 -9.96 7.01 12.99
N PRO A 313 -8.94 7.41 12.24
CA PRO A 313 -8.47 6.64 11.09
C PRO A 313 -7.85 5.31 11.56
N ALA A 314 -8.01 4.26 10.76
CA ALA A 314 -7.62 2.90 11.09
C ALA A 314 -6.17 2.77 11.58
N SER A 315 -5.24 3.54 11.01
CA SER A 315 -3.82 3.55 11.40
C SER A 315 -3.54 3.97 12.86
N VAL A 316 -4.49 4.64 13.52
CA VAL A 316 -4.39 5.05 14.95
C VAL A 316 -5.62 4.65 15.75
N ASN A 317 -6.40 3.69 15.25
CA ASN A 317 -7.66 3.25 15.85
C ASN A 317 -7.54 1.82 16.42
N PRO A 318 -7.55 1.63 17.75
CA PRO A 318 -7.44 0.30 18.35
C PRO A 318 -8.51 -0.70 17.86
N ALA A 319 -9.73 -0.23 17.52
CA ALA A 319 -10.78 -1.10 17.02
C ALA A 319 -10.45 -1.71 15.64
N ALA A 320 -9.73 -0.98 14.78
CA ALA A 320 -9.29 -1.48 13.49
C ALA A 320 -8.25 -2.61 13.64
N TYR A 321 -7.27 -2.43 14.53
CA TYR A 321 -6.28 -3.47 14.84
C TYR A 321 -6.93 -4.68 15.51
N ALA A 322 -7.84 -4.46 16.46
CA ALA A 322 -8.58 -5.55 17.09
C ALA A 322 -9.40 -6.35 16.07
N TYR A 323 -10.00 -5.70 15.08
CA TYR A 323 -10.72 -6.37 13.99
C TYR A 323 -9.77 -7.18 13.09
N LEU A 324 -8.63 -6.61 12.72
CA LEU A 324 -7.62 -7.29 11.90
C LEU A 324 -7.05 -8.53 12.61
N ARG A 325 -6.70 -8.40 13.91
CA ARG A 325 -6.13 -9.49 14.71
C ARG A 325 -7.15 -10.58 15.07
N GLY A 326 -8.38 -10.19 15.48
CA GLY A 326 -9.41 -11.11 15.93
C GLY A 326 -10.24 -11.68 14.78
N PRO A 327 -11.25 -10.97 14.23
CA PRO A 327 -12.13 -11.50 13.19
C PRO A 327 -11.43 -11.95 11.91
N LEU A 328 -10.33 -11.29 11.49
CA LEU A 328 -9.57 -11.68 10.30
C LEU A 328 -8.41 -12.65 10.60
N GLY A 329 -8.03 -12.82 11.87
CA GLY A 329 -7.01 -13.76 12.30
C GLY A 329 -5.59 -13.44 11.83
N PHE A 330 -5.28 -12.17 11.55
CA PHE A 330 -3.95 -11.76 11.12
C PHE A 330 -2.94 -11.81 12.28
N ASP A 331 -1.86 -12.56 12.11
CA ASP A 331 -0.78 -12.73 13.08
C ASP A 331 0.56 -12.09 12.64
N GLY A 332 0.61 -11.51 11.44
CA GLY A 332 1.80 -10.86 10.87
C GLY A 332 2.05 -9.45 11.40
N VAL A 333 2.96 -8.74 10.74
CA VAL A 333 3.39 -7.38 11.09
C VAL A 333 2.39 -6.34 10.59
N THR A 334 2.02 -5.39 11.44
CA THR A 334 1.23 -4.23 11.04
C THR A 334 2.13 -3.00 10.86
N ILE A 335 2.01 -2.33 9.72
CA ILE A 335 2.70 -1.07 9.44
C ILE A 335 1.66 0.04 9.20
N THR A 336 1.92 1.26 9.66
CA THR A 336 1.06 2.40 9.32
C THR A 336 1.24 2.79 7.86
N ASP A 337 0.23 3.40 7.24
CA ASP A 337 0.45 4.28 6.09
C ASP A 337 1.32 5.48 6.51
N ALA A 338 1.82 6.26 5.55
CA ALA A 338 2.81 7.29 5.79
C ALA A 338 2.33 8.37 6.78
N LEU A 339 3.00 8.48 7.93
CA LEU A 339 2.62 9.36 9.04
C LEU A 339 2.88 10.86 8.75
N ASP A 340 3.49 11.20 7.62
CA ASP A 340 3.60 12.60 7.15
C ASP A 340 2.38 13.06 6.32
N MET A 341 1.41 12.16 6.03
CA MET A 341 0.19 12.47 5.27
C MET A 341 -0.80 13.32 6.06
N LYS A 342 -1.55 14.19 5.34
CA LYS A 342 -2.53 15.09 5.95
C LYS A 342 -3.72 14.35 6.59
N GLY A 343 -4.08 13.18 6.08
CA GLY A 343 -5.13 12.35 6.65
C GLY A 343 -4.95 12.01 8.13
N VAL A 344 -3.74 12.13 8.66
CA VAL A 344 -3.44 11.86 10.07
C VAL A 344 -2.77 13.05 10.77
N THR A 345 -1.93 13.84 10.08
CA THR A 345 -1.25 15.00 10.69
C THR A 345 -2.19 16.16 11.01
N ASP A 346 -3.36 16.22 10.37
CA ASP A 346 -4.41 17.21 10.68
C ASP A 346 -5.15 16.85 12.01
N ILE A 347 -5.06 15.60 12.47
CA ILE A 347 -5.68 15.14 13.73
C ILE A 347 -4.68 15.19 14.89
N TYR A 348 -3.47 14.68 14.65
CA TYR A 348 -2.42 14.60 15.67
C TYR A 348 -1.12 15.24 15.16
N PRO A 349 -0.47 16.08 15.98
CA PRO A 349 0.84 16.61 15.61
C PRO A 349 1.90 15.51 15.64
N PRO A 350 3.05 15.70 14.91
CA PRO A 350 4.21 14.83 14.99
C PRO A 350 4.66 14.59 16.44
N GLY A 351 5.11 13.39 16.74
CA GLY A 351 5.44 12.92 18.09
C GLY A 351 4.23 12.36 18.84
N THR A 352 3.04 12.87 18.59
CA THR A 352 1.79 12.31 19.16
C THR A 352 1.23 11.21 18.28
N VAL A 353 1.23 11.40 16.96
CA VAL A 353 0.66 10.43 16.01
C VAL A 353 1.41 9.09 16.07
N GLU A 354 2.71 9.11 16.17
CA GLU A 354 3.55 7.91 16.23
C GLU A 354 3.27 7.12 17.51
N ALA A 355 3.19 7.80 18.66
CA ALA A 355 2.84 7.17 19.92
C ALA A 355 1.42 6.56 19.89
N LYS A 356 0.44 7.29 19.28
CA LYS A 356 -0.93 6.81 19.13
C LYS A 356 -1.05 5.60 18.20
N ALA A 357 -0.25 5.53 17.16
CA ALA A 357 -0.20 4.37 16.28
C ALA A 357 0.31 3.11 17.02
N LEU A 358 1.41 3.23 17.78
CA LEU A 358 1.91 2.12 18.62
C LEU A 358 0.89 1.71 19.69
N GLU A 359 0.27 2.67 20.38
CA GLU A 359 -0.78 2.41 21.39
C GLU A 359 -1.97 1.68 20.75
N ALA A 360 -2.34 2.03 19.51
CA ALA A 360 -3.43 1.39 18.79
C ALA A 360 -3.14 -0.04 18.34
N GLY A 361 -1.87 -0.41 18.15
CA GLY A 361 -1.47 -1.76 17.75
C GLY A 361 -0.51 -1.84 16.56
N ALA A 362 0.01 -0.70 16.06
CA ALA A 362 1.02 -0.71 15.00
C ALA A 362 2.34 -1.30 15.50
N ASP A 363 2.98 -2.11 14.66
CA ASP A 363 4.32 -2.65 14.94
C ASP A 363 5.40 -1.77 14.28
N VAL A 364 5.11 -1.21 13.10
CA VAL A 364 6.03 -0.38 12.33
C VAL A 364 5.41 0.97 12.01
N LEU A 365 6.17 2.04 12.20
CA LEU A 365 5.81 3.42 11.91
C LEU A 365 6.44 3.85 10.59
N LEU A 366 5.63 4.04 9.54
CA LEU A 366 6.11 4.46 8.24
C LEU A 366 6.20 5.99 8.14
N MET A 367 7.35 6.48 7.70
CA MET A 367 7.59 7.88 7.35
C MET A 367 7.15 8.89 8.42
N PRO A 368 7.61 8.77 9.68
CA PRO A 368 7.42 9.84 10.64
C PRO A 368 7.97 11.15 10.06
N LYS A 369 7.22 12.25 10.21
CA LYS A 369 7.59 13.54 9.61
C LYS A 369 8.94 14.08 10.11
N ASN A 370 9.31 13.76 11.33
CA ASN A 370 10.60 14.09 11.96
C ASN A 370 10.94 13.02 12.99
N VAL A 371 12.06 12.34 12.79
CA VAL A 371 12.50 11.21 13.62
C VAL A 371 12.75 11.61 15.07
N ASP A 372 13.44 12.72 15.32
CA ASP A 372 13.74 13.17 16.69
C ASP A 372 12.47 13.53 17.46
N VAL A 373 11.51 14.17 16.77
CA VAL A 373 10.19 14.52 17.36
C VAL A 373 9.39 13.26 17.64
N ALA A 374 9.43 12.26 16.76
CA ALA A 374 8.78 10.96 16.95
C ALA A 374 9.36 10.24 18.18
N ILE A 375 10.69 10.13 18.29
CA ILE A 375 11.37 9.54 19.44
C ILE A 375 10.97 10.25 20.74
N ALA A 376 11.02 11.58 20.76
CA ALA A 376 10.64 12.36 21.92
C ALA A 376 9.16 12.15 22.32
N GLY A 377 8.27 12.04 21.33
CA GLY A 377 6.84 11.79 21.55
C GLY A 377 6.57 10.41 22.12
N ILE A 378 7.19 9.36 21.59
CA ILE A 378 7.06 7.98 22.07
C ILE A 378 7.62 7.87 23.50
N ARG A 379 8.81 8.44 23.76
CA ARG A 379 9.39 8.49 25.10
C ARG A 379 8.47 9.19 26.11
N LYS A 380 7.83 10.28 25.71
CA LYS A 380 6.83 10.96 26.54
C LYS A 380 5.61 10.07 26.82
N ALA A 381 5.15 9.31 25.84
CA ALA A 381 4.02 8.39 26.01
C ALA A 381 4.38 7.22 26.97
N LEU A 382 5.59 6.67 26.86
CA LEU A 382 6.11 5.67 27.81
C LEU A 382 6.19 6.25 29.24
N ALA A 383 6.77 7.42 29.41
CA ALA A 383 6.90 8.06 30.73
C ALA A 383 5.56 8.38 31.39
N SER A 384 4.51 8.66 30.60
CA SER A 384 3.15 8.91 31.11
C SER A 384 2.32 7.65 31.30
N GLY A 385 2.78 6.48 30.83
CA GLY A 385 2.02 5.22 30.81
C GLY A 385 0.92 5.18 29.75
N ALA A 386 0.85 6.14 28.82
CA ALA A 386 -0.05 6.09 27.68
C ALA A 386 0.34 4.98 26.68
N LEU A 387 1.62 4.77 26.47
CA LEU A 387 2.18 3.60 25.80
C LEU A 387 2.88 2.73 26.85
N THR A 388 2.60 1.42 26.85
CA THR A 388 3.30 0.51 27.77
C THR A 388 4.63 0.04 27.17
N LYS A 389 5.59 -0.30 28.05
CA LYS A 389 6.88 -0.84 27.59
C LYS A 389 6.70 -2.16 26.85
N GLU A 390 5.80 -3.02 27.32
CA GLU A 390 5.48 -4.29 26.71
C GLU A 390 4.96 -4.11 25.27
N ARG A 391 4.15 -3.07 25.00
CA ARG A 391 3.67 -2.80 23.65
C ARG A 391 4.82 -2.38 22.72
N LEU A 392 5.77 -1.59 23.23
CA LEU A 392 6.97 -1.23 22.46
C LEU A 392 7.87 -2.44 22.24
N ASP A 393 8.10 -3.27 23.27
CA ASP A 393 8.85 -4.53 23.17
C ASP A 393 8.28 -5.43 22.06
N ASP A 394 6.96 -5.60 22.03
CA ASP A 394 6.26 -6.41 21.03
C ASP A 394 6.42 -5.81 19.63
N ALA A 395 6.27 -4.49 19.46
CA ALA A 395 6.43 -3.82 18.17
C ALA A 395 7.86 -3.98 17.61
N ALA A 396 8.86 -3.72 18.46
CA ALA A 396 10.25 -3.89 18.08
C ALA A 396 10.58 -5.36 17.75
N ALA A 397 10.06 -6.30 18.54
CA ALA A 397 10.23 -7.73 18.28
C ALA A 397 9.61 -8.16 16.92
N MET A 398 8.40 -7.68 16.57
CA MET A 398 7.77 -7.95 15.28
C MET A 398 8.58 -7.37 14.12
N THR A 399 9.11 -6.16 14.27
CA THR A 399 9.99 -5.53 13.27
C THR A 399 11.28 -6.34 13.08
N MET A 400 11.95 -6.71 14.17
CA MET A 400 13.17 -7.52 14.13
C MET A 400 12.91 -8.91 13.55
N LEU A 401 11.78 -9.55 13.89
CA LEU A 401 11.38 -10.84 13.35
C LEU A 401 11.19 -10.78 11.83
N LEU A 402 10.51 -9.73 11.32
CA LEU A 402 10.35 -9.49 9.89
C LEU A 402 11.70 -9.26 9.20
N ALA A 403 12.57 -8.43 9.81
CA ALA A 403 13.91 -8.14 9.28
C ALA A 403 14.79 -9.39 9.22
N GLN A 404 14.65 -10.32 10.14
CA GLN A 404 15.34 -11.61 10.10
C GLN A 404 14.71 -12.56 9.08
N TRP A 405 13.39 -12.69 9.08
CA TRP A 405 12.67 -13.61 8.20
C TRP A 405 12.89 -13.30 6.72
N GLN A 406 12.89 -12.00 6.32
CA GLN A 406 13.13 -11.62 4.93
C GLN A 406 14.47 -12.15 4.37
N THR A 407 15.47 -12.43 5.23
CA THR A 407 16.75 -13.00 4.79
C THR A 407 16.62 -14.47 4.38
N SER A 408 15.56 -15.14 4.81
CA SER A 408 15.27 -16.52 4.42
C SER A 408 14.60 -16.63 3.04
N LEU A 409 14.06 -15.54 2.52
CA LEU A 409 13.45 -15.50 1.19
C LEU A 409 14.55 -15.63 0.13
N THR A 410 14.55 -16.78 -0.56
CA THR A 410 15.53 -17.07 -1.60
C THR A 410 14.92 -16.78 -2.97
N PRO A 411 15.50 -15.85 -3.74
CA PRO A 411 14.99 -15.55 -5.08
C PRO A 411 14.97 -16.78 -5.98
N ALA A 412 13.83 -17.03 -6.63
CA ALA A 412 13.68 -18.11 -7.59
C ALA A 412 14.68 -17.99 -8.73
N THR A 413 15.17 -19.12 -9.22
CA THR A 413 16.05 -19.21 -10.38
C THR A 413 15.23 -19.45 -11.67
N GLY A 414 15.81 -19.21 -12.84
CA GLY A 414 15.18 -19.45 -14.14
C GLY A 414 15.08 -18.20 -15.00
N ALA A 415 14.46 -18.34 -16.18
CA ALA A 415 14.26 -17.25 -17.12
C ALA A 415 13.35 -16.16 -16.54
N LEU A 416 13.59 -14.90 -16.94
CA LEU A 416 12.71 -13.78 -16.62
C LEU A 416 11.49 -13.79 -17.55
N THR A 417 10.33 -13.43 -17.01
CA THR A 417 9.10 -13.26 -17.78
C THR A 417 9.18 -11.98 -18.61
N SER A 418 8.68 -12.01 -19.84
CA SER A 418 8.65 -10.83 -20.71
C SER A 418 7.51 -9.89 -20.32
N ASP A 419 7.85 -8.69 -19.86
CA ASP A 419 6.85 -7.66 -19.50
C ASP A 419 5.95 -7.31 -20.68
N THR A 420 6.50 -7.22 -21.91
CA THR A 420 5.72 -6.93 -23.13
C THR A 420 4.74 -8.07 -23.45
N ALA A 421 5.13 -9.34 -23.25
CA ALA A 421 4.25 -10.47 -23.53
C ALA A 421 3.07 -10.52 -22.55
N VAL A 422 3.32 -10.34 -21.25
CA VAL A 422 2.27 -10.31 -20.23
C VAL A 422 1.38 -9.07 -20.38
N SER A 423 1.97 -7.90 -20.69
CA SER A 423 1.19 -6.69 -20.99
C SER A 423 0.24 -6.92 -22.17
N ALA A 424 0.73 -7.51 -23.29
CA ALA A 424 -0.11 -7.81 -24.43
C ALA A 424 -1.23 -8.81 -24.10
N ALA A 425 -0.95 -9.82 -23.28
CA ALA A 425 -1.96 -10.78 -22.84
C ALA A 425 -3.01 -10.14 -21.90
N SER A 426 -2.61 -9.15 -21.10
CA SER A 426 -3.53 -8.42 -20.20
C SER A 426 -4.30 -7.30 -20.87
N ASP A 427 -3.90 -6.84 -22.08
CA ASP A 427 -4.63 -5.81 -22.81
C ASP A 427 -6.04 -6.32 -23.15
N VAL A 428 -7.03 -5.42 -23.05
CA VAL A 428 -8.43 -5.72 -23.39
C VAL A 428 -8.77 -5.00 -24.68
N VAL A 429 -9.18 -5.77 -25.68
CA VAL A 429 -9.60 -5.25 -26.99
C VAL A 429 -11.09 -5.52 -27.20
N ALA A 430 -11.86 -4.48 -27.49
CA ALA A 430 -13.24 -4.60 -27.95
C ALA A 430 -13.35 -3.91 -29.31
N ALA A 431 -13.75 -4.63 -30.34
CA ALA A 431 -13.75 -4.13 -31.71
C ALA A 431 -14.98 -4.56 -32.51
N LYS A 432 -15.30 -3.77 -33.52
CA LYS A 432 -16.34 -4.07 -34.51
C LYS A 432 -15.97 -5.27 -35.39
N ASP A 433 -14.66 -5.36 -35.70
CA ASP A 433 -14.04 -6.49 -36.38
C ASP A 433 -12.73 -6.85 -35.69
N CYS A 434 -12.69 -8.02 -35.08
CA CYS A 434 -11.53 -8.51 -34.35
C CYS A 434 -10.42 -9.08 -35.25
N SER A 435 -10.67 -9.25 -36.53
CA SER A 435 -9.69 -9.82 -37.49
C SER A 435 -8.74 -8.78 -38.08
N ALA A 436 -9.11 -7.48 -38.06
CA ALA A 436 -8.35 -6.38 -38.62
C ALA A 436 -8.49 -5.13 -37.73
N LEU A 437 -7.49 -4.90 -36.85
CA LEU A 437 -7.54 -3.80 -35.86
C LEU A 437 -6.92 -2.50 -36.36
N VAL A 438 -5.99 -2.57 -37.33
CA VAL A 438 -5.36 -1.43 -38.01
C VAL A 438 -5.10 -1.74 -39.48
N GLY A 439 -5.04 -0.69 -40.34
CA GLY A 439 -4.64 -0.77 -41.73
C GLY A 439 -3.12 -0.78 -41.94
N GLU A 440 -2.68 -0.61 -43.19
CA GLU A 440 -1.27 -0.58 -43.58
C GLU A 440 -0.56 0.69 -43.07
N SER A 441 -1.30 1.79 -42.93
CA SER A 441 -0.80 3.07 -42.47
C SER A 441 -1.63 3.64 -41.30
N VAL A 442 -0.96 4.29 -40.35
CA VAL A 442 -1.61 4.88 -39.17
C VAL A 442 -1.21 6.32 -38.91
N SER A 443 -2.11 7.10 -38.35
CA SER A 443 -1.80 8.39 -37.72
C SER A 443 -2.05 8.30 -36.21
N ILE A 444 -1.17 8.93 -35.37
CA ILE A 444 -1.27 8.83 -33.92
C ILE A 444 -1.49 10.23 -33.33
N THR A 445 -2.56 10.39 -32.58
CA THR A 445 -2.96 11.63 -31.89
C THR A 445 -3.14 11.40 -30.38
N GLY A 446 -3.45 12.48 -29.62
CA GLY A 446 -3.59 12.37 -28.17
C GLY A 446 -2.28 12.06 -27.46
N GLY A 447 -2.34 11.70 -26.18
CA GLY A 447 -1.17 11.40 -25.37
C GLY A 447 -0.07 12.48 -25.38
N THR A 448 1.09 12.15 -24.83
CA THR A 448 2.30 12.98 -24.92
C THR A 448 3.07 12.72 -26.22
N SER A 449 3.99 13.63 -26.61
CA SER A 449 4.88 13.41 -27.75
C SER A 449 5.77 12.16 -27.58
N VAL A 450 6.15 11.84 -26.34
CA VAL A 450 6.96 10.66 -26.01
C VAL A 450 6.17 9.37 -26.21
N GLU A 451 4.91 9.33 -25.77
CA GLU A 451 4.02 8.18 -25.94
C GLU A 451 3.75 7.92 -27.43
N ARG A 452 3.43 8.97 -28.19
CA ARG A 452 3.24 8.85 -29.64
C ARG A 452 4.49 8.35 -30.35
N ALA A 453 5.66 8.87 -29.99
CA ALA A 453 6.93 8.44 -30.59
C ALA A 453 7.25 6.98 -30.26
N ARG A 454 7.01 6.54 -29.03
CA ARG A 454 7.23 5.15 -28.59
C ARG A 454 6.28 4.18 -29.33
N LEU A 455 4.98 4.47 -29.34
CA LEU A 455 4.01 3.64 -30.07
C LEU A 455 4.31 3.64 -31.56
N GLY A 456 4.62 4.79 -32.16
CA GLY A 456 5.00 4.89 -33.56
C GLY A 456 6.22 4.04 -33.92
N ALA A 457 7.27 4.09 -33.09
CA ALA A 457 8.45 3.23 -33.28
C ALA A 457 8.10 1.73 -33.21
N ALA A 458 7.23 1.34 -32.27
CA ALA A 458 6.79 -0.04 -32.11
C ALA A 458 5.96 -0.53 -33.31
N LEU A 459 5.03 0.29 -33.81
CA LEU A 459 4.22 0.01 -35.00
C LEU A 459 5.06 -0.08 -36.27
N THR A 460 6.01 0.87 -36.45
CA THR A 460 6.96 0.80 -37.58
C THR A 460 7.81 -0.48 -37.52
N GLY A 461 8.26 -0.87 -36.32
CA GLY A 461 8.97 -2.14 -36.10
C GLY A 461 8.12 -3.39 -36.42
N ALA A 462 6.81 -3.27 -36.37
CA ALA A 462 5.84 -4.30 -36.75
C ALA A 462 5.39 -4.22 -38.22
N GLY A 463 5.96 -3.28 -39.01
CA GLY A 463 5.70 -3.16 -40.46
C GLY A 463 4.53 -2.24 -40.82
N VAL A 464 4.05 -1.40 -39.90
CA VAL A 464 2.98 -0.41 -40.15
C VAL A 464 3.59 0.95 -40.44
N ASP A 465 3.12 1.62 -41.49
CA ASP A 465 3.57 2.96 -41.87
C ASP A 465 2.96 4.03 -40.92
N VAL A 466 3.83 4.77 -40.21
CA VAL A 466 3.37 5.84 -39.28
C VAL A 466 3.40 7.19 -39.98
N MET A 467 2.25 7.70 -40.34
CA MET A 467 2.07 8.95 -41.05
C MET A 467 2.09 10.16 -40.11
N THR A 468 2.83 11.21 -40.48
CA THR A 468 2.96 12.44 -39.68
C THR A 468 2.76 13.70 -40.52
N GLY A 469 2.54 14.85 -39.87
CA GLY A 469 2.33 16.12 -40.58
C GLY A 469 1.11 16.10 -41.48
N ALA A 470 1.24 16.64 -42.70
CA ALA A 470 0.13 16.67 -43.67
C ALA A 470 -0.32 15.26 -44.12
N ALA A 471 0.60 14.30 -44.20
CA ALA A 471 0.28 12.91 -44.57
C ALA A 471 -0.58 12.18 -43.54
N ALA A 472 -0.61 12.62 -42.28
CA ALA A 472 -1.46 12.00 -41.25
C ALA A 472 -2.95 12.00 -41.60
N ALA A 473 -3.41 12.93 -42.42
CA ALA A 473 -4.81 12.99 -42.87
C ALA A 473 -5.19 11.94 -43.93
N THR A 474 -4.19 11.24 -44.50
CA THR A 474 -4.37 10.17 -45.50
C THR A 474 -4.05 8.78 -44.97
N ALA A 475 -3.80 8.64 -43.68
CA ALA A 475 -3.59 7.34 -43.04
C ALA A 475 -4.86 6.50 -43.09
N ASP A 476 -4.70 5.18 -43.29
CA ASP A 476 -5.84 4.23 -43.32
C ASP A 476 -6.55 4.13 -41.97
N THR A 477 -5.80 4.35 -40.88
CA THR A 477 -6.31 4.25 -39.52
C THR A 477 -5.83 5.40 -38.65
N SER A 478 -6.73 6.07 -37.96
CA SER A 478 -6.44 7.05 -36.92
C SER A 478 -6.40 6.39 -35.54
N ILE A 479 -5.33 6.63 -34.76
CA ILE A 479 -5.17 6.14 -33.38
C ILE A 479 -5.17 7.33 -32.43
N ALA A 480 -6.02 7.30 -31.40
CA ALA A 480 -6.04 8.29 -30.33
C ALA A 480 -5.60 7.68 -29.00
N LEU A 481 -4.55 8.25 -28.39
CA LEU A 481 -4.06 7.86 -27.06
C LEU A 481 -4.75 8.67 -25.97
N LEU A 482 -5.33 8.01 -24.98
CA LEU A 482 -5.98 8.61 -23.82
C LEU A 482 -5.10 8.49 -22.58
N SER A 483 -4.63 9.63 -22.07
CA SER A 483 -3.88 9.72 -20.80
C SER A 483 -4.77 10.19 -19.64
N SER A 484 -6.09 10.22 -19.83
CA SER A 484 -7.10 10.65 -18.84
C SER A 484 -8.17 9.57 -18.69
N ASP A 485 -8.66 9.38 -17.47
CA ASP A 485 -9.72 8.41 -17.15
C ASP A 485 -11.13 8.87 -17.56
N THR A 486 -11.31 10.15 -17.91
CA THR A 486 -12.64 10.75 -18.07
C THR A 486 -12.89 11.37 -19.43
N LYS A 487 -11.82 11.70 -20.18
CA LYS A 487 -11.94 12.38 -21.48
C LYS A 487 -11.76 11.39 -22.62
N GLY A 488 -12.83 11.13 -23.34
CA GLY A 488 -12.83 10.30 -24.55
C GLY A 488 -12.27 11.01 -25.79
N ALA A 489 -12.19 10.27 -26.89
CA ALA A 489 -11.78 10.74 -28.22
C ALA A 489 -12.68 10.14 -29.31
N HIS A 490 -12.53 10.70 -30.53
CA HIS A 490 -13.10 10.14 -31.75
C HIS A 490 -11.93 9.78 -32.68
N ALA A 491 -11.81 8.50 -33.01
CA ALA A 491 -10.77 7.93 -33.89
C ALA A 491 -11.17 6.50 -34.27
N ASP A 492 -10.55 5.91 -35.31
CA ASP A 492 -10.81 4.51 -35.67
C ASP A 492 -10.38 3.56 -34.53
N VAL A 493 -9.25 3.87 -33.88
CA VAL A 493 -8.71 3.15 -32.72
C VAL A 493 -8.55 4.11 -31.55
N VAL A 494 -9.08 3.76 -30.38
CA VAL A 494 -8.86 4.52 -29.13
C VAL A 494 -8.15 3.64 -28.12
N VAL A 495 -7.00 4.10 -27.61
CA VAL A 495 -6.15 3.39 -26.65
C VAL A 495 -6.14 4.11 -25.33
N ALA A 496 -6.66 3.51 -24.27
CA ALA A 496 -6.57 4.01 -22.90
C ALA A 496 -5.26 3.57 -22.25
N LEU A 497 -4.39 4.52 -21.98
CA LEU A 497 -3.10 4.31 -21.31
C LEU A 497 -3.18 4.42 -19.78
N ALA A 498 -4.24 5.08 -19.28
CA ALA A 498 -4.58 5.18 -17.86
C ALA A 498 -5.69 4.14 -17.52
N GLY A 499 -6.78 4.58 -16.89
CA GLY A 499 -7.92 3.69 -16.64
C GLY A 499 -8.84 3.54 -17.87
N PRO A 500 -9.62 2.46 -17.91
CA PRO A 500 -10.44 2.13 -19.09
C PRO A 500 -11.70 2.99 -19.22
N TRP A 501 -12.04 3.79 -18.22
CA TRP A 501 -13.33 4.51 -18.16
C TRP A 501 -13.51 5.54 -19.26
N ALA A 502 -12.43 6.16 -19.75
CA ALA A 502 -12.48 7.11 -20.86
C ALA A 502 -12.90 6.46 -22.17
N LEU A 503 -12.75 5.15 -22.31
CA LEU A 503 -13.22 4.40 -23.49
C LEU A 503 -14.75 4.51 -23.66
N ALA A 504 -15.51 4.49 -22.54
CA ALA A 504 -16.95 4.63 -22.58
C ALA A 504 -17.45 6.02 -23.03
N ALA A 505 -16.56 7.03 -23.00
CA ALA A 505 -16.83 8.38 -23.49
C ALA A 505 -16.24 8.61 -24.91
N SER A 506 -15.75 7.57 -25.56
CA SER A 506 -15.11 7.61 -26.87
C SER A 506 -16.03 7.04 -27.95
N ASP A 507 -15.74 7.41 -29.20
CA ASP A 507 -16.39 6.89 -30.40
C ASP A 507 -15.31 6.34 -31.33
N ALA A 508 -15.27 5.01 -31.49
CA ALA A 508 -14.26 4.28 -32.23
C ALA A 508 -14.78 2.94 -32.77
N ASP A 509 -14.10 2.38 -33.75
CA ASP A 509 -14.35 0.99 -34.21
C ASP A 509 -13.54 -0.03 -33.38
N VAL A 510 -12.40 0.42 -32.76
CA VAL A 510 -11.54 -0.40 -31.90
C VAL A 510 -11.23 0.33 -30.59
N TYR A 511 -11.45 -0.33 -29.47
CA TYR A 511 -11.18 0.13 -28.11
C TYR A 511 -10.12 -0.77 -27.46
N VAL A 512 -9.02 -0.17 -26.96
CA VAL A 512 -7.93 -0.88 -26.30
C VAL A 512 -7.69 -0.31 -24.90
N ALA A 513 -7.65 -1.17 -23.87
CA ALA A 513 -7.14 -0.82 -22.55
C ALA A 513 -5.74 -1.43 -22.38
N ALA A 514 -4.73 -0.57 -22.17
CA ALA A 514 -3.31 -0.93 -22.23
C ALA A 514 -2.57 -0.84 -20.89
N TRP A 515 -3.21 -0.41 -19.81
CA TRP A 515 -2.73 -0.41 -18.42
C TRP A 515 -1.40 0.32 -18.16
N GLY A 516 -0.96 1.20 -19.06
CA GLY A 516 0.28 1.95 -18.89
C GLY A 516 0.79 2.61 -20.16
N HIS A 517 1.87 3.37 -20.00
CA HIS A 517 2.49 4.17 -21.07
C HIS A 517 4.02 3.97 -21.20
N ALA A 518 4.58 3.04 -20.43
CA ALA A 518 6.00 2.69 -20.54
C ALA A 518 6.26 1.88 -21.83
N ILE A 519 7.54 1.67 -22.13
CA ILE A 519 7.93 0.96 -23.37
C ILE A 519 7.31 -0.43 -23.48
N PRO A 520 7.31 -1.29 -22.45
CA PRO A 520 6.70 -2.60 -22.55
C PRO A 520 5.21 -2.55 -22.93
N GLN A 521 4.43 -1.64 -22.32
CA GLN A 521 3.00 -1.50 -22.56
C GLN A 521 2.72 -0.97 -23.98
N LEU A 522 3.46 0.03 -24.46
CA LEU A 522 3.27 0.55 -25.80
C LEU A 522 3.73 -0.44 -26.89
N ASN A 523 4.75 -1.25 -26.63
CA ASN A 523 5.11 -2.38 -27.48
C ASN A 523 4.02 -3.45 -27.48
N ALA A 524 3.35 -3.68 -26.35
CA ALA A 524 2.21 -4.57 -26.23
C ALA A 524 1.03 -4.08 -27.09
N VAL A 525 0.69 -2.79 -27.00
CA VAL A 525 -0.35 -2.18 -27.87
C VAL A 525 -0.03 -2.38 -29.34
N ALA A 526 1.21 -2.10 -29.79
CA ALA A 526 1.60 -2.33 -31.17
C ALA A 526 1.42 -3.80 -31.59
N ARG A 527 1.83 -4.73 -30.73
CA ARG A 527 1.68 -6.16 -30.94
C ARG A 527 0.21 -6.58 -31.05
N VAL A 528 -0.63 -6.12 -30.13
CA VAL A 528 -2.07 -6.43 -30.10
C VAL A 528 -2.76 -5.91 -31.37
N LEU A 529 -2.43 -4.68 -31.81
CA LEU A 529 -3.01 -4.08 -33.00
C LEU A 529 -2.60 -4.77 -34.31
N THR A 530 -1.36 -5.29 -34.38
CA THR A 530 -0.80 -5.92 -35.60
C THR A 530 -0.90 -7.44 -35.61
N GLN A 531 -1.18 -8.07 -34.48
CA GLN A 531 -1.31 -9.52 -34.31
C GLN A 531 -2.60 -9.83 -33.54
N PRO A 532 -3.78 -9.77 -34.20
CA PRO A 532 -5.05 -10.12 -33.58
C PRO A 532 -5.00 -11.47 -32.87
N GLY A 533 -5.67 -11.59 -31.71
CA GLY A 533 -5.64 -12.81 -30.90
C GLY A 533 -4.45 -12.91 -29.93
N THR A 534 -3.65 -11.84 -29.75
CA THR A 534 -2.61 -11.79 -28.71
C THR A 534 -3.08 -11.16 -27.40
N ALA A 535 -4.19 -10.41 -27.42
CA ALA A 535 -4.87 -9.92 -26.23
C ALA A 535 -5.87 -10.98 -25.74
N HIS A 536 -5.81 -11.30 -24.47
CA HIS A 536 -6.72 -12.25 -23.82
C HIS A 536 -7.40 -11.66 -22.59
N GLY A 537 -7.15 -10.37 -22.31
CA GLY A 537 -7.68 -9.67 -21.16
C GLY A 537 -9.20 -9.53 -21.20
N THR A 538 -9.79 -9.54 -20.01
CA THR A 538 -11.22 -9.28 -19.80
C THR A 538 -11.41 -8.03 -18.96
N TRP A 539 -12.60 -7.40 -18.99
CA TRP A 539 -12.85 -6.18 -18.23
C TRP A 539 -12.80 -6.43 -16.71
N PRO A 540 -11.80 -5.91 -15.99
CA PRO A 540 -11.71 -6.05 -14.53
C PRO A 540 -12.66 -5.09 -13.80
N VAL A 541 -13.28 -4.17 -14.53
CA VAL A 541 -14.28 -3.22 -14.05
C VAL A 541 -15.49 -3.21 -14.98
N LYS A 542 -16.65 -2.83 -14.46
CA LYS A 542 -17.85 -2.70 -15.29
C LYS A 542 -17.69 -1.54 -16.26
N LEU A 543 -17.64 -1.84 -17.53
CA LEU A 543 -17.57 -0.89 -18.63
C LEU A 543 -18.62 -1.26 -19.68
N LYS A 544 -19.28 -0.25 -20.26
CA LYS A 544 -20.24 -0.44 -21.32
C LYS A 544 -19.68 0.14 -22.62
N LEU A 545 -19.35 -0.73 -23.56
CA LEU A 545 -18.89 -0.38 -24.90
C LEU A 545 -19.87 -0.92 -25.96
N PRO A 546 -19.81 -0.40 -27.21
CA PRO A 546 -20.71 -0.86 -28.28
C PRO A 546 -20.38 -2.25 -28.80
N TYR A 547 -19.15 -2.73 -28.62
CA TYR A 547 -18.66 -4.00 -29.14
C TYR A 547 -18.25 -4.97 -28.02
N ALA A 548 -18.29 -6.26 -28.32
CA ALA A 548 -17.80 -7.32 -27.47
C ALA A 548 -16.26 -7.32 -27.42
N VAL A 549 -15.71 -7.94 -26.38
CA VAL A 549 -14.26 -8.22 -26.27
C VAL A 549 -13.90 -9.22 -27.37
N CYS A 550 -12.77 -8.99 -28.04
CA CYS A 550 -12.17 -9.93 -28.99
C CYS A 550 -11.55 -11.10 -28.22
N GLU A 551 -11.89 -12.33 -28.60
CA GLU A 551 -11.37 -13.58 -28.04
C GLU A 551 -10.15 -14.09 -28.82
#